data_d9f4a17b9759d3c9c9d6d5a2894e4d44
#
_entry.id   d9f4a17b9759d3c9c9d6d5a2894e4d44
#
_cell.length_a   1.000
_cell.length_b   1.000
_cell.length_c   1.000
_cell.angle_alpha   90.00
_cell.angle_beta   90.00
_cell.angle_gamma   90.00
#
_symmetry.space_group_name_H-M   'P 1'
#
loop_
_entity.id
_entity.type
_entity.pdbx_description
1 polymer ?
#
loop_
_entity_poly.entity_id
_entity_poly.type
_entity_poly.pdbx_seq_one_letter_code
_entity_poly.pdbx_strand_id
1 'polypeptide(L)'
;MRLPWIPHQVNGCSITADYARLDFHMSEPLDRQALTASLDQLICEAHPVRHYWITETELDANPSLVRSLSVQPPRGQGRVRVLEIEGVDIQPCGGTHVSNSAEIGAVVVSKIEKKLAMTRRVMLRFVEAGELAGLSQTLDF
;
A
#
# COMPACT_ATOMS: atom_id res chain seq x y z
N MET A 1 -0.69 11.02 -9.29
CA MET A 1 0.24 11.58 -8.30
C MET A 1 0.85 10.45 -7.49
N ARG A 2 2.14 10.35 -7.49
CA ARG A 2 2.84 9.34 -6.73
C ARG A 2 2.85 9.77 -5.26
N LEU A 3 2.47 8.86 -4.37
CA LEU A 3 2.59 9.15 -2.94
C LEU A 3 4.07 9.20 -2.58
N PRO A 4 4.58 10.34 -2.10
CA PRO A 4 6.01 10.48 -1.82
C PRO A 4 6.45 9.85 -0.51
N TRP A 5 5.57 9.15 0.14
CA TRP A 5 5.72 8.86 1.56
C TRP A 5 6.47 7.58 1.88
N ILE A 6 6.52 6.58 0.99
CA ILE A 6 7.38 5.42 1.26
C ILE A 6 8.03 4.92 -0.04
N PRO A 7 9.11 5.55 -0.49
CA PRO A 7 9.85 5.10 -1.67
C PRO A 7 10.82 3.94 -1.34
N HIS A 8 10.52 3.16 -0.31
CA HIS A 8 11.41 2.15 0.21
C HIS A 8 10.87 0.76 -0.05
N GLN A 9 11.78 -0.22 -0.09
CA GLN A 9 11.41 -1.61 -0.33
C GLN A 9 10.66 -2.19 0.86
N VAL A 10 9.67 -3.02 0.55
CA VAL A 10 8.95 -3.80 1.54
C VAL A 10 9.75 -5.05 1.86
N ASN A 11 10.13 -5.23 3.13
CA ASN A 11 10.87 -6.40 3.60
C ASN A 11 9.96 -7.57 3.97
N GLY A 12 8.71 -7.27 4.29
CA GLY A 12 7.75 -8.29 4.66
C GLY A 12 6.38 -7.70 4.85
N CYS A 13 5.37 -8.56 4.80
CA CYS A 13 4.00 -8.17 5.07
C CYS A 13 3.20 -9.34 5.61
N SER A 14 2.12 -9.02 6.31
CA SER A 14 1.17 -10.00 6.82
C SER A 14 -0.20 -9.34 6.87
N ILE A 15 -1.23 -10.05 6.40
CA ILE A 15 -2.59 -9.54 6.40
C ILE A 15 -3.48 -10.55 7.10
N THR A 16 -4.24 -10.10 8.08
CA THR A 16 -5.25 -10.90 8.79
C THR A 16 -6.60 -10.20 8.66
N ALA A 17 -7.64 -10.82 9.21
CA ALA A 17 -8.96 -10.19 9.26
C ALA A 17 -8.97 -8.92 10.14
N ASP A 18 -8.06 -8.83 11.10
CA ASP A 18 -8.06 -7.77 12.11
C ASP A 18 -7.07 -6.66 11.81
N TYR A 19 -5.96 -6.97 11.14
CA TYR A 19 -4.91 -5.99 10.88
C TYR A 19 -4.07 -6.36 9.66
N ALA A 20 -3.33 -5.37 9.16
CA ALA A 20 -2.28 -5.57 8.18
C ALA A 20 -0.97 -5.03 8.74
N ARG A 21 0.14 -5.67 8.39
CA ARG A 21 1.46 -5.28 8.82
C ARG A 21 2.37 -5.20 7.59
N LEU A 22 3.13 -4.10 7.48
CA LEU A 22 4.12 -3.92 6.44
C LEU A 22 5.43 -3.48 7.08
N ASP A 23 6.50 -4.16 6.72
CA ASP A 23 7.85 -3.81 7.17
C ASP A 23 8.61 -3.20 6.00
N PHE A 24 9.13 -2.00 6.20
CA PHE A 24 9.87 -1.24 5.19
C PHE A 24 11.34 -1.12 5.56
N HIS A 25 12.19 -1.25 4.55
CA HIS A 25 13.62 -1.00 4.71
C HIS A 25 13.86 0.50 4.68
N MET A 26 13.92 1.13 5.86
CA MET A 26 14.14 2.56 5.99
C MET A 26 14.56 2.93 7.40
N SER A 27 15.23 4.07 7.55
CA SER A 27 15.67 4.60 8.84
C SER A 27 14.93 5.86 9.25
N GLU A 28 14.24 6.53 8.32
CA GLU A 28 13.54 7.78 8.60
C GLU A 28 12.31 7.54 9.47
N PRO A 29 11.94 8.49 10.32
CA PRO A 29 10.71 8.38 11.09
C PRO A 29 9.49 8.56 10.19
N LEU A 30 8.39 7.89 10.56
CA LEU A 30 7.11 8.00 9.86
C LEU A 30 6.09 8.67 10.78
N ASP A 31 5.25 9.51 10.19
CA ASP A 31 4.16 10.16 10.90
C ASP A 31 2.87 9.34 10.70
N ARG A 32 2.36 8.78 11.80
CA ARG A 32 1.15 7.94 11.78
C ARG A 32 -0.07 8.68 11.26
N GLN A 33 -0.27 9.92 11.69
CA GLN A 33 -1.43 10.72 11.27
C GLN A 33 -1.36 11.09 9.80
N ALA A 34 -0.18 11.47 9.32
CA ALA A 34 0.02 11.81 7.91
C ALA A 34 -0.20 10.61 7.00
N LEU A 35 0.28 9.43 7.40
CA LEU A 35 0.05 8.19 6.65
C LEU A 35 -1.44 7.82 6.61
N THR A 36 -2.12 7.92 7.74
CA THR A 36 -3.57 7.65 7.81
C THR A 36 -4.33 8.58 6.89
N ALA A 37 -4.04 9.87 6.93
CA ALA A 37 -4.71 10.86 6.07
C ALA A 37 -4.46 10.58 4.59
N SER A 38 -3.24 10.23 4.21
CA SER A 38 -2.89 9.93 2.82
C SER A 38 -3.59 8.66 2.32
N LEU A 39 -3.67 7.63 3.16
CA LEU A 39 -4.37 6.39 2.81
C LEU A 39 -5.87 6.63 2.65
N ASP A 40 -6.48 7.34 3.58
CA ASP A 40 -7.92 7.62 3.51
C ASP A 40 -8.26 8.51 2.32
N GLN A 41 -7.37 9.43 1.94
CA GLN A 41 -7.52 10.22 0.73
C GLN A 41 -7.55 9.34 -0.51
N LEU A 42 -6.61 8.40 -0.64
CA LEU A 42 -6.57 7.47 -1.78
C LEU A 42 -7.82 6.59 -1.84
N ILE A 43 -8.29 6.15 -0.69
CA ILE A 43 -9.51 5.35 -0.60
C ILE A 43 -10.71 6.16 -1.08
N CYS A 44 -10.84 7.40 -0.61
CA CYS A 44 -11.94 8.29 -0.98
C CYS A 44 -11.89 8.73 -2.45
N GLU A 45 -10.71 8.79 -3.04
CA GLU A 45 -10.55 9.16 -4.45
C GLU A 45 -11.07 8.10 -5.42
N ALA A 46 -11.38 6.91 -4.94
CA ALA A 46 -12.00 5.84 -5.71
C ALA A 46 -11.20 5.45 -6.96
N HIS A 47 -9.92 5.14 -6.78
CA HIS A 47 -9.05 4.72 -7.88
C HIS A 47 -9.38 3.30 -8.33
N PRO A 48 -9.59 3.07 -9.64
CA PRO A 48 -9.73 1.72 -10.17
C PRO A 48 -8.49 0.87 -9.89
N VAL A 49 -8.70 -0.38 -9.51
CA VAL A 49 -7.63 -1.34 -9.24
C VAL A 49 -7.75 -2.46 -10.27
N ARG A 50 -6.69 -2.69 -11.02
CA ARG A 50 -6.65 -3.70 -12.08
C ARG A 50 -5.48 -4.63 -11.86
N HIS A 51 -5.62 -5.87 -12.29
CA HIS A 51 -4.51 -6.81 -12.34
C HIS A 51 -4.43 -7.39 -13.75
N TYR A 52 -3.20 -7.58 -14.21
CA TYR A 52 -2.96 -8.14 -15.54
C TYR A 52 -1.56 -8.78 -15.55
N TRP A 53 -1.28 -9.48 -16.64
CA TRP A 53 0.00 -10.13 -16.83
C TRP A 53 0.83 -9.37 -17.86
N ILE A 54 2.12 -9.22 -17.55
CA ILE A 54 3.10 -8.74 -18.52
C ILE A 54 4.19 -9.80 -18.68
N THR A 55 4.84 -9.82 -19.83
CA THR A 55 5.97 -10.72 -20.04
C THR A 55 7.20 -10.19 -19.31
N GLU A 56 8.14 -11.08 -18.98
CA GLU A 56 9.41 -10.64 -18.42
C GLU A 56 10.17 -9.76 -19.40
N THR A 57 10.04 -10.03 -20.70
CA THR A 57 10.63 -9.19 -21.74
C THR A 57 10.06 -7.77 -21.71
N GLU A 58 8.74 -7.63 -21.59
CA GLU A 58 8.10 -6.32 -21.47
C GLU A 58 8.55 -5.59 -20.21
N LEU A 59 8.68 -6.31 -19.09
CA LEU A 59 9.18 -5.75 -17.84
C LEU A 59 10.60 -5.24 -18.00
N ASP A 60 11.49 -6.04 -18.59
CA ASP A 60 12.89 -5.69 -18.79
C ASP A 60 13.07 -4.53 -19.77
N ALA A 61 12.14 -4.39 -20.72
CA ALA A 61 12.12 -3.26 -21.65
C ALA A 61 11.73 -1.94 -20.99
N ASN A 62 11.28 -1.97 -19.74
CA ASN A 62 10.88 -0.79 -18.99
C ASN A 62 11.67 -0.64 -17.69
N PRO A 63 12.93 -0.16 -17.75
CA PRO A 63 13.79 -0.02 -16.56
C PRO A 63 13.19 0.90 -15.49
N SER A 64 12.43 1.91 -15.88
CA SER A 64 11.77 2.81 -14.93
C SER A 64 10.76 2.07 -14.07
N LEU A 65 9.98 1.17 -14.69
CA LEU A 65 9.02 0.35 -13.98
C LEU A 65 9.75 -0.59 -13.00
N VAL A 66 10.79 -1.27 -13.45
CA VAL A 66 11.57 -2.18 -12.60
C VAL A 66 12.08 -1.45 -11.36
N ARG A 67 12.61 -0.23 -11.53
CA ARG A 67 13.11 0.57 -10.41
C ARG A 67 12.02 1.03 -9.46
N SER A 68 10.79 1.21 -9.95
CA SER A 68 9.68 1.68 -9.13
C SER A 68 9.04 0.58 -8.28
N LEU A 69 9.33 -0.68 -8.56
CA LEU A 69 8.73 -1.80 -7.83
C LEU A 69 9.33 -1.94 -6.43
N SER A 70 8.47 -1.94 -5.41
CA SER A 70 8.87 -2.11 -4.02
C SER A 70 9.35 -3.54 -3.74
N VAL A 71 8.80 -4.51 -4.47
CA VAL A 71 9.17 -5.92 -4.39
C VAL A 71 9.53 -6.38 -5.79
N GLN A 72 10.67 -7.05 -5.94
CA GLN A 72 11.05 -7.58 -7.25
C GLN A 72 10.24 -8.84 -7.54
N PRO A 73 9.65 -8.96 -8.74
CA PRO A 73 8.84 -10.12 -9.08
C PRO A 73 9.70 -11.38 -9.27
N PRO A 74 9.12 -12.56 -9.07
CA PRO A 74 9.82 -13.81 -9.39
C PRO A 74 10.14 -13.90 -10.88
N ARG A 75 11.30 -14.43 -11.20
CA ARG A 75 11.79 -14.59 -12.57
C ARG A 75 11.75 -16.05 -12.97
N GLY A 76 11.76 -16.31 -14.28
CA GLY A 76 11.84 -17.65 -14.85
C GLY A 76 10.51 -18.28 -15.21
N GLN A 77 9.41 -17.57 -15.08
CA GLN A 77 8.07 -18.06 -15.43
C GLN A 77 7.53 -17.47 -16.74
N GLY A 78 8.30 -16.61 -17.40
CA GLY A 78 7.95 -15.99 -18.67
C GLY A 78 7.01 -14.79 -18.54
N ARG A 79 6.26 -14.69 -17.48
CA ARG A 79 5.33 -13.57 -17.25
C ARG A 79 5.22 -13.23 -15.77
N VAL A 80 4.78 -11.99 -15.49
CA VAL A 80 4.63 -11.45 -14.15
C VAL A 80 3.24 -10.88 -14.01
N ARG A 81 2.56 -11.21 -12.91
CA ARG A 81 1.27 -10.62 -12.58
C ARG A 81 1.50 -9.31 -11.86
N VAL A 82 0.90 -8.23 -12.38
CA VAL A 82 1.01 -6.91 -11.78
C VAL A 82 -0.36 -6.40 -11.35
N LEU A 83 -0.34 -5.61 -10.30
CA LEU A 83 -1.49 -4.88 -9.80
C LEU A 83 -1.27 -3.40 -10.08
N GLU A 84 -2.23 -2.77 -10.73
CA GLU A 84 -2.19 -1.34 -11.00
C GLU A 84 -3.30 -0.63 -10.25
N ILE A 85 -2.93 0.36 -9.45
CA ILE A 85 -3.88 1.32 -8.87
C ILE A 85 -3.78 2.55 -9.76
N GLU A 86 -4.80 2.78 -10.58
CA GLU A 86 -4.76 3.79 -11.64
C GLU A 86 -4.37 5.17 -11.11
N GLY A 87 -3.35 5.75 -11.72
CA GLY A 87 -2.83 7.07 -11.34
C GLY A 87 -2.01 7.09 -10.06
N VAL A 88 -1.81 5.96 -9.41
CA VAL A 88 -1.11 5.87 -8.11
C VAL A 88 0.15 5.03 -8.21
N ASP A 89 0.02 3.73 -8.51
CA ASP A 89 1.17 2.83 -8.47
C ASP A 89 0.93 1.55 -9.27
N ILE A 90 2.02 0.88 -9.61
CA ILE A 90 2.03 -0.45 -10.22
C ILE A 90 3.02 -1.30 -9.42
N GLN A 91 2.57 -2.47 -8.95
CA GLN A 91 3.41 -3.38 -8.17
C GLN A 91 3.12 -4.83 -8.58
N PRO A 92 4.12 -5.73 -8.48
CA PRO A 92 3.85 -7.15 -8.68
C PRO A 92 3.05 -7.68 -7.48
N CYS A 93 2.00 -8.42 -7.75
CA CYS A 93 1.20 -9.03 -6.69
C CYS A 93 0.39 -10.21 -7.20
N GLY A 94 0.44 -11.33 -6.49
CA GLY A 94 -0.28 -12.55 -6.84
C GLY A 94 -1.57 -12.77 -6.07
N GLY A 95 -1.90 -11.89 -5.11
CA GLY A 95 -3.06 -12.05 -4.23
C GLY A 95 -4.38 -11.59 -4.84
N THR A 96 -5.42 -11.59 -4.03
CA THR A 96 -6.73 -11.03 -4.39
C THR A 96 -6.81 -9.58 -3.93
N HIS A 97 -7.57 -8.77 -4.68
CA HIS A 97 -7.63 -7.34 -4.43
C HIS A 97 -9.03 -6.81 -4.68
N VAL A 98 -9.33 -5.65 -4.08
CA VAL A 98 -10.55 -4.90 -4.40
C VAL A 98 -10.47 -4.39 -5.84
N SER A 99 -11.61 -4.11 -6.47
CA SER A 99 -11.66 -3.55 -7.83
C SER A 99 -11.58 -2.03 -7.84
N ASN A 100 -11.77 -1.39 -6.70
CA ASN A 100 -11.70 0.06 -6.55
C ASN A 100 -11.26 0.38 -5.12
N SER A 101 -10.40 1.40 -4.94
CA SER A 101 -9.91 1.77 -3.63
C SER A 101 -11.01 2.18 -2.66
N ALA A 102 -12.14 2.69 -3.15
CA ALA A 102 -13.28 3.06 -2.31
C ALA A 102 -13.90 1.85 -1.57
N GLU A 103 -13.71 0.64 -2.08
CA GLU A 103 -14.24 -0.58 -1.46
C GLU A 103 -13.52 -0.94 -0.15
N ILE A 104 -12.34 -0.39 0.08
CA ILE A 104 -11.56 -0.69 1.28
C ILE A 104 -12.24 -0.18 2.55
N GLY A 105 -12.88 0.99 2.47
CA GLY A 105 -13.43 1.66 3.63
C GLY A 105 -12.35 2.38 4.44
N ALA A 106 -12.72 2.99 5.54
CA ALA A 106 -11.81 3.78 6.36
C ALA A 106 -10.79 2.89 7.08
N VAL A 107 -9.52 3.29 7.02
CA VAL A 107 -8.42 2.60 7.71
C VAL A 107 -7.66 3.59 8.57
N VAL A 108 -6.94 3.07 9.55
CA VAL A 108 -6.07 3.86 10.42
C VAL A 108 -4.73 3.15 10.57
N VAL A 109 -3.65 3.93 10.57
CA VAL A 109 -2.34 3.44 10.98
C VAL A 109 -2.36 3.35 12.50
N SER A 110 -2.51 2.15 13.03
CA SER A 110 -2.68 1.93 14.46
C SER A 110 -1.37 2.02 15.22
N LYS A 111 -0.26 1.66 14.56
CA LYS A 111 1.04 1.61 15.22
C LYS A 111 2.17 1.70 14.19
N ILE A 112 3.24 2.39 14.56
CA ILE A 112 4.50 2.39 13.82
C ILE A 112 5.60 2.00 14.80
N GLU A 113 6.38 0.97 14.45
CA GLU A 113 7.45 0.46 15.31
C GLU A 113 8.78 0.50 14.59
N LYS A 114 9.82 0.87 15.33
CA LYS A 114 11.19 0.67 14.90
C LYS A 114 11.62 -0.72 15.34
N LYS A 115 11.78 -1.66 14.40
CA LYS A 115 12.20 -3.03 14.71
C LYS A 115 13.71 -3.18 14.73
N LEU A 116 14.37 -2.62 13.73
CA LEU A 116 15.83 -2.58 13.60
C LEU A 116 16.21 -1.18 13.13
N ALA A 117 17.51 -0.88 13.12
CA ALA A 117 17.99 0.43 12.65
C ALA A 117 17.44 0.79 11.26
N MET A 118 17.29 -0.20 10.38
CA MET A 118 16.83 -0.03 9.00
C MET A 118 15.49 -0.69 8.74
N THR A 119 14.65 -0.88 9.76
CA THR A 119 13.32 -1.48 9.58
C THR A 119 12.27 -0.70 10.34
N ARG A 120 11.27 -0.24 9.63
CA ARG A 120 10.08 0.39 10.21
C ARG A 120 8.87 -0.48 9.92
N ARG A 121 8.14 -0.82 10.96
CA ARG A 121 6.91 -1.62 10.85
C ARG A 121 5.70 -0.72 10.97
N VAL A 122 4.85 -0.77 9.96
CA VAL A 122 3.59 -0.04 9.92
C VAL A 122 2.45 -1.05 10.09
N MET A 123 1.58 -0.79 11.06
CA MET A 123 0.39 -1.61 11.28
C MET A 123 -0.86 -0.82 10.95
N LEU A 124 -1.77 -1.45 10.22
CA LEU A 124 -3.03 -0.87 9.78
C LEU A 124 -4.19 -1.70 10.30
N ARG A 125 -5.32 -1.05 10.57
CA ARG A 125 -6.58 -1.73 10.85
C ARG A 125 -7.74 -0.95 10.25
N PHE A 126 -8.88 -1.59 10.10
CA PHE A 126 -10.08 -0.87 9.75
C PHE A 126 -10.57 -0.04 10.93
N VAL A 127 -11.17 1.10 10.61
CA VAL A 127 -11.83 1.93 11.61
C VAL A 127 -13.15 1.26 11.98
N GLU A 128 -13.42 1.10 13.28
CA GLU A 128 -14.65 0.52 13.76
C GLU A 128 -15.81 1.52 13.56
N ALA A 129 -17.04 0.99 13.44
CA ALA A 129 -18.23 1.81 13.21
C ALA A 129 -18.39 2.91 14.29
N GLY A 130 -18.11 2.59 15.53
CA GLY A 130 -18.19 3.56 16.64
C GLY A 130 -17.14 4.66 16.52
N GLU A 131 -15.92 4.32 16.12
CA GLU A 131 -14.86 5.29 15.89
C GLU A 131 -15.19 6.21 14.71
N LEU A 132 -15.75 5.65 13.65
CA LEU A 132 -16.14 6.42 12.46
C LEU A 132 -17.22 7.43 12.80
N ALA A 133 -18.21 7.06 13.60
CA ALA A 133 -19.25 7.97 14.08
C ALA A 133 -18.65 9.11 14.92
N GLY A 134 -17.69 8.79 15.79
CA GLY A 134 -16.96 9.78 16.58
C GLY A 134 -16.16 10.75 15.74
N LEU A 135 -15.47 10.26 14.71
CA LEU A 135 -14.72 11.09 13.77
C LEU A 135 -15.64 12.02 12.99
N SER A 136 -16.80 11.51 12.54
CA SER A 136 -17.79 12.30 11.82
C SER A 136 -18.31 13.44 12.70
N GLN A 137 -18.59 13.19 13.97
CA GLN A 137 -19.02 14.22 14.92
C GLN A 137 -17.91 15.25 15.17
N THR A 138 -16.66 14.83 15.17
CA THR A 138 -15.52 15.72 15.38
C THR A 138 -15.31 16.64 14.17
N LEU A 139 -15.64 16.19 12.98
CA LEU A 139 -15.46 16.96 11.75
C LEU A 139 -16.62 17.90 11.43
N ASP A 140 -17.72 17.77 12.14
CA ASP A 140 -18.95 18.56 11.95
C ASP A 140 -18.96 19.85 12.78
N PHE A 141 -17.89 20.60 12.68
CA PHE A 141 -17.81 21.90 13.35
C PHE A 141 -18.29 23.03 12.46
#